data_e4e918efd4f1b4fd263957ecb43b5d1d
#
_entry.id   e4e918efd4f1b4fd263957ecb43b5d1d
#
_cell.length_a   1.000
_cell.length_b   1.000
_cell.length_c   1.000
_cell.angle_alpha   90.00
_cell.angle_beta   90.00
_cell.angle_gamma   90.00
#
_symmetry.space_group_name_H-M   'P 1'
#
loop_
_entity.id
_entity.type
_entity.pdbx_description
1 polymer ?
#
loop_
_entity_poly.entity_id
_entity_poly.type
_entity_poly.pdbx_seq_one_letter_code
_entity_poly.pdbx_strand_id
1 'polypeptide(L)'
;MAITPTLALDDAELSFTYILASGPGGQNVNKVATAAQLRFDAARSPSLPERVRTRLLELAGSRATRDGVIVITARNYRTQQQNREDATQRLAELIRQAAHKQAYRVPTRPGKGARQRRLDGKARRATIKQGRSKRFDD
;
A
#
# COMPACT_ATOMS: atom_id res chain seq x y z
N MET A 1 -7.28 -13.92 15.53
CA MET A 1 -7.39 -13.88 14.06
C MET A 1 -6.07 -14.34 13.42
N ALA A 2 -6.10 -15.43 12.67
CA ALA A 2 -4.93 -15.94 11.96
C ALA A 2 -4.70 -15.12 10.68
N ILE A 3 -3.47 -14.64 10.45
CA ILE A 3 -3.07 -13.86 9.27
C ILE A 3 -2.28 -14.73 8.31
N THR A 4 -1.23 -15.36 8.81
CA THR A 4 -0.39 -16.32 8.10
C THR A 4 -0.24 -17.58 8.97
N PRO A 5 0.33 -18.69 8.45
CA PRO A 5 0.58 -19.87 9.29
C PRO A 5 1.43 -19.61 10.53
N THR A 6 2.26 -18.55 10.49
CA THR A 6 3.19 -18.20 11.59
C THR A 6 2.81 -16.92 12.33
N LEU A 7 1.79 -16.18 11.87
CA LEU A 7 1.40 -14.90 12.42
C LEU A 7 -0.10 -14.84 12.69
N ALA A 8 -0.45 -14.57 13.93
CA ALA A 8 -1.84 -14.35 14.34
C ALA A 8 -1.94 -13.09 15.20
N LEU A 9 -3.04 -12.37 15.06
CA LEU A 9 -3.38 -11.24 15.91
C LEU A 9 -4.36 -11.66 16.99
N ASP A 10 -4.23 -11.06 18.17
CA ASP A 10 -5.27 -11.13 19.19
C ASP A 10 -6.42 -10.17 18.80
N ASP A 11 -7.64 -10.65 18.87
CA ASP A 11 -8.82 -9.83 18.57
C ASP A 11 -8.96 -8.64 19.57
N ALA A 12 -8.39 -8.75 20.75
CA ALA A 12 -8.35 -7.68 21.73
C ALA A 12 -7.50 -6.47 21.29
N GLU A 13 -6.59 -6.64 20.32
CA GLU A 13 -5.78 -5.55 19.75
C GLU A 13 -6.58 -4.70 18.76
N LEU A 14 -7.74 -5.15 18.32
CA LEU A 14 -8.60 -4.45 17.37
C LEU A 14 -9.69 -3.69 18.12
N SER A 15 -9.84 -2.41 17.84
CA SER A 15 -10.96 -1.62 18.33
C SER A 15 -11.79 -1.10 17.17
N PHE A 16 -13.11 -1.10 17.36
CA PHE A 16 -14.07 -0.68 16.35
C PHE A 16 -14.94 0.46 16.88
N THR A 17 -15.13 1.46 16.05
CA THR A 17 -16.17 2.48 16.22
C THR A 17 -17.03 2.49 14.98
N TYR A 18 -18.30 2.86 15.15
CA TYR A 18 -19.25 2.95 14.04
C TYR A 18 -19.61 4.40 13.81
N ILE A 19 -19.51 4.82 12.57
CA ILE A 19 -19.76 6.19 12.16
C ILE A 19 -20.82 6.25 11.08
N LEU A 20 -21.39 7.41 10.88
CA LEU A 20 -22.33 7.64 9.78
C LEU A 20 -21.59 7.52 8.45
N ALA A 21 -22.14 6.71 7.53
CA ALA A 21 -21.61 6.60 6.19
C ALA A 21 -21.84 7.91 5.43
N SER A 22 -20.78 8.53 4.93
CA SER A 22 -20.88 9.70 4.05
C SER A 22 -20.97 9.24 2.59
N GLY A 23 -21.91 9.78 1.82
CA GLY A 23 -22.03 9.50 0.40
C GLY A 23 -23.43 9.84 -0.14
N PRO A 24 -23.57 9.94 -1.47
CA PRO A 24 -24.88 10.08 -2.11
C PRO A 24 -25.65 8.78 -1.93
N GLY A 25 -26.59 8.73 -1.05
CA GLY A 25 -27.41 7.55 -0.79
C GLY A 25 -28.73 7.93 -0.16
N GLY A 26 -29.71 7.03 -0.20
CA GLY A 26 -31.03 7.25 0.33
C GLY A 26 -31.05 7.65 1.81
N GLN A 27 -32.21 7.94 2.33
CA GLN A 27 -32.43 8.48 3.67
C GLN A 27 -31.81 7.67 4.82
N ASN A 28 -31.54 6.36 4.62
CA ASN A 28 -30.95 5.49 5.63
C ASN A 28 -29.43 5.73 5.82
N VAL A 29 -28.76 6.30 4.84
CA VAL A 29 -27.31 6.58 4.91
C VAL A 29 -27.00 7.65 5.97
N ASN A 30 -27.90 8.58 6.20
CA ASN A 30 -27.72 9.69 7.14
C ASN A 30 -28.24 9.40 8.56
N LYS A 31 -28.98 8.30 8.76
CA LYS A 31 -29.64 8.00 10.04
C LYS A 31 -29.03 6.85 10.83
N VAL A 32 -28.25 5.97 10.19
CA VAL A 32 -27.70 4.78 10.82
C VAL A 32 -26.18 4.76 10.66
N ALA A 33 -25.46 4.65 11.77
CA ALA A 33 -24.01 4.52 11.80
C ALA A 33 -23.60 3.09 11.40
N THR A 34 -23.53 2.83 10.10
CA THR A 34 -23.18 1.50 9.56
C THR A 34 -21.72 1.37 9.18
N ALA A 35 -21.02 2.48 8.91
CA ALA A 35 -19.60 2.44 8.60
C ALA A 35 -18.78 2.02 9.82
N ALA A 36 -17.90 1.06 9.64
CA ALA A 36 -17.00 0.57 10.68
C ALA A 36 -15.63 1.22 10.54
N GLN A 37 -15.15 1.81 11.61
CA GLN A 37 -13.79 2.33 11.71
C GLN A 37 -12.98 1.42 12.62
N LEU A 38 -12.01 0.72 12.04
CA LEU A 38 -11.08 -0.15 12.74
C LEU A 38 -9.84 0.65 13.15
N ARG A 39 -9.40 0.49 14.39
CA ARG A 39 -8.14 1.00 14.89
C ARG A 39 -7.27 -0.14 15.41
N PHE A 40 -6.03 -0.16 14.98
CA PHE A 40 -5.04 -1.16 15.36
C PHE A 40 -3.72 -0.46 15.68
N ASP A 41 -3.27 -0.59 16.93
CA ASP A 41 -1.97 -0.03 17.36
C ASP A 41 -0.83 -0.94 16.90
N ALA A 42 -0.35 -0.73 15.69
CA ALA A 42 0.72 -1.51 15.10
C ALA A 42 2.06 -1.28 15.82
N ALA A 43 2.31 -0.06 16.27
CA ALA A 43 3.57 0.30 16.92
C ALA A 43 3.80 -0.46 18.23
N ARG A 44 2.73 -0.78 18.96
CA ARG A 44 2.79 -1.45 20.27
C ARG A 44 2.25 -2.88 20.25
N SER A 45 1.92 -3.42 19.08
CA SER A 45 1.36 -4.77 18.99
C SER A 45 2.38 -5.83 19.41
N PRO A 46 2.05 -6.65 20.42
CA PRO A 46 2.91 -7.77 20.83
C PRO A 46 2.90 -8.93 19.82
N SER A 47 1.90 -8.95 18.93
CA SER A 47 1.74 -10.02 17.93
C SER A 47 2.63 -9.83 16.72
N LEU A 48 3.12 -8.61 16.47
CA LEU A 48 3.91 -8.30 15.28
C LEU A 48 5.42 -8.34 15.58
N PRO A 49 6.21 -9.10 14.79
CA PRO A 49 7.66 -8.95 14.76
C PRO A 49 8.06 -7.54 14.30
N GLU A 50 9.18 -7.03 14.76
CA GLU A 50 9.64 -5.68 14.46
C GLU A 50 9.74 -5.42 12.94
N ARG A 51 10.25 -6.38 12.18
CA ARG A 51 10.33 -6.29 10.72
C ARG A 51 8.96 -6.10 10.06
N VAL A 52 7.97 -6.86 10.51
CA VAL A 52 6.59 -6.79 9.98
C VAL A 52 5.95 -5.47 10.39
N ARG A 53 6.16 -5.03 11.62
CA ARG A 53 5.66 -3.75 12.14
C ARG A 53 6.15 -2.57 11.31
N THR A 54 7.45 -2.48 11.07
CA THR A 54 8.06 -1.40 10.27
C THR A 54 7.50 -1.41 8.85
N ARG A 55 7.44 -2.57 8.22
CA ARG A 55 6.93 -2.70 6.86
C ARG A 55 5.43 -2.40 6.77
N LEU A 56 4.66 -2.80 7.77
CA LEU A 56 3.23 -2.54 7.84
C LEU A 56 2.93 -1.04 7.90
N LEU A 57 3.66 -0.30 8.73
CA LEU A 57 3.51 1.16 8.84
C LEU A 57 3.87 1.87 7.52
N GLU A 58 4.89 1.41 6.82
CA GLU A 58 5.23 1.91 5.49
C GLU A 58 4.10 1.66 4.47
N LEU A 59 3.55 0.44 4.43
CA LEU A 59 2.47 0.06 3.52
C LEU A 59 1.15 0.78 3.84
N ALA A 60 0.87 1.04 5.11
CA ALA A 60 -0.32 1.75 5.53
C ALA A 60 -0.34 3.21 5.06
N GLY A 61 0.82 3.85 4.98
CA GLY A 61 0.95 5.22 4.50
C GLY A 61 0.07 6.20 5.28
N SER A 62 -0.84 6.86 4.59
CA SER A 62 -1.76 7.85 5.18
C SER A 62 -2.77 7.27 6.17
N ARG A 63 -2.97 5.96 6.17
CA ARG A 63 -3.85 5.26 7.14
C ARG A 63 -3.20 5.11 8.50
N ALA A 64 -1.91 5.29 8.62
CA ALA A 64 -1.18 5.25 9.89
C ALA A 64 -1.07 6.64 10.49
N THR A 65 -1.39 6.76 11.78
CA THR A 65 -1.17 7.98 12.55
C THR A 65 0.31 8.14 12.92
N ARG A 66 0.68 9.31 13.43
CA ARG A 66 2.05 9.54 13.93
C ARG A 66 2.45 8.59 15.06
N ASP A 67 1.48 8.16 15.85
CA ASP A 67 1.69 7.22 16.96
C ASP A 67 1.80 5.75 16.51
N GLY A 68 1.63 5.48 15.21
CA GLY A 68 1.70 4.14 14.66
C GLY A 68 0.41 3.34 14.79
N VAL A 69 -0.73 4.03 14.92
CA VAL A 69 -2.06 3.41 14.90
C VAL A 69 -2.59 3.40 13.47
N ILE A 70 -2.98 2.23 12.99
CA ILE A 70 -3.59 2.08 11.67
C ILE A 70 -5.10 2.24 11.81
N VAL A 71 -5.67 3.13 10.99
CA VAL A 71 -7.11 3.42 10.95
C VAL A 71 -7.66 3.03 9.59
N ILE A 72 -8.61 2.10 9.58
CA ILE A 72 -9.28 1.64 8.36
C ILE A 72 -10.78 1.87 8.50
N THR A 73 -11.36 2.61 7.57
CA THR A 73 -12.80 2.86 7.53
C THR A 73 -13.43 2.05 6.40
N ALA A 74 -14.36 1.17 6.74
CA ALA A 74 -15.13 0.37 5.79
C ALA A 74 -16.59 0.82 5.79
N ARG A 75 -17.12 1.16 4.61
CA ARG A 75 -18.47 1.69 4.42
C ARG A 75 -19.17 1.16 3.17
N ASN A 76 -18.66 0.10 2.58
CA ASN A 76 -19.16 -0.43 1.31
C ASN A 76 -20.44 -1.26 1.47
N TYR A 77 -20.75 -1.71 2.68
CA TYR A 77 -21.87 -2.58 2.96
C TYR A 77 -22.96 -1.86 3.77
N ARG A 78 -24.14 -2.46 3.82
CA ARG A 78 -25.29 -1.88 4.52
C ARG A 78 -25.30 -2.15 6.02
N THR A 79 -24.63 -3.19 6.49
CA THR A 79 -24.63 -3.59 7.89
C THR A 79 -23.30 -3.31 8.56
N GLN A 80 -23.33 -3.02 9.85
CA GLN A 80 -22.15 -2.84 10.67
C GLN A 80 -21.26 -4.07 10.66
N GLN A 81 -21.85 -5.25 10.75
CA GLN A 81 -21.11 -6.50 10.77
C GLN A 81 -20.32 -6.72 9.48
N GLN A 82 -20.94 -6.53 8.33
CA GLN A 82 -20.26 -6.66 7.04
C GLN A 82 -19.12 -5.65 6.88
N ASN A 83 -19.32 -4.41 7.31
CA ASN A 83 -18.29 -3.38 7.30
C ASN A 83 -17.15 -3.70 8.27
N ARG A 84 -17.47 -4.23 9.43
CA ARG A 84 -16.48 -4.71 10.40
C ARG A 84 -15.61 -5.83 9.81
N GLU A 85 -16.22 -6.80 9.17
CA GLU A 85 -15.52 -7.91 8.50
C GLU A 85 -14.64 -7.39 7.36
N ASP A 86 -15.14 -6.46 6.55
CA ASP A 86 -14.39 -5.84 5.47
C ASP A 86 -13.16 -5.09 5.99
N ALA A 87 -13.30 -4.28 7.04
CA ALA A 87 -12.19 -3.59 7.67
C ALA A 87 -11.13 -4.56 8.21
N THR A 88 -11.58 -5.63 8.85
CA THR A 88 -10.71 -6.70 9.37
C THR A 88 -9.94 -7.40 8.26
N GLN A 89 -10.60 -7.71 7.15
CA GLN A 89 -9.95 -8.34 5.99
C GLN A 89 -8.93 -7.41 5.33
N ARG A 90 -9.21 -6.11 5.24
CA ARG A 90 -8.26 -5.13 4.71
C ARG A 90 -7.01 -5.03 5.58
N LEU A 91 -7.17 -5.04 6.89
CA LEU A 91 -6.04 -5.07 7.82
C LEU A 91 -5.23 -6.36 7.67
N ALA A 92 -5.92 -7.51 7.60
CA ALA A 92 -5.28 -8.81 7.41
C ALA A 92 -4.45 -8.85 6.12
N GLU A 93 -4.96 -8.32 5.04
CA GLU A 93 -4.25 -8.24 3.76
C GLU A 93 -3.00 -7.36 3.84
N LEU A 94 -3.10 -6.19 4.49
CA LEU A 94 -1.94 -5.33 4.72
C LEU A 94 -0.85 -6.04 5.53
N ILE A 95 -1.23 -6.77 6.57
CA ILE A 95 -0.29 -7.52 7.40
C ILE A 95 0.34 -8.67 6.61
N ARG A 96 -0.43 -9.37 5.76
CA ARG A 96 0.13 -10.41 4.88
C ARG A 96 1.17 -9.84 3.93
N GLN A 97 0.89 -8.70 3.31
CA GLN A 97 1.85 -8.01 2.44
C GLN A 97 3.11 -7.58 3.22
N ALA A 98 2.94 -7.09 4.44
CA ALA A 98 4.06 -6.72 5.31
C ALA A 98 4.90 -7.92 5.75
N ALA A 99 4.26 -9.05 6.01
CA ALA A 99 4.92 -10.29 6.40
C ALA A 99 5.64 -10.98 5.23
N HIS A 100 5.21 -10.68 3.98
CA HIS A 100 5.83 -11.24 2.80
C HIS A 100 7.28 -10.75 2.66
N LYS A 101 8.23 -11.68 2.71
CA LYS A 101 9.65 -11.38 2.54
C LYS A 101 9.94 -11.22 1.04
N GLN A 102 10.23 -10.00 0.63
CA GLN A 102 10.65 -9.76 -0.75
C GLN A 102 11.98 -10.45 -1.03
N ALA A 103 12.07 -11.10 -2.18
CA ALA A 103 13.33 -11.67 -2.62
C ALA A 103 14.36 -10.54 -2.83
N TYR A 104 15.58 -10.80 -2.36
CA TYR A 104 16.69 -9.87 -2.57
C TYR A 104 16.93 -9.71 -4.08
N ARG A 105 16.76 -8.50 -4.58
CA ARG A 105 17.09 -8.19 -5.97
C ARG A 105 18.60 -7.96 -6.09
N VAL A 106 19.28 -8.87 -6.72
CA VAL A 106 20.68 -8.67 -7.08
C VAL A 106 20.75 -7.59 -8.18
N PRO A 107 21.51 -6.50 -7.97
CA PRO A 107 21.70 -5.52 -9.02
C PRO A 107 22.31 -6.17 -10.25
N THR A 108 21.61 -6.15 -11.35
CA THR A 108 22.12 -6.67 -12.63
C THR A 108 22.71 -5.54 -13.45
N ARG A 109 23.84 -5.80 -14.09
CA ARG A 109 24.43 -4.87 -15.06
C ARG A 109 23.76 -5.05 -16.43
N PRO A 110 23.60 -3.98 -17.21
CA PRO A 110 23.13 -4.11 -18.58
C PRO A 110 24.03 -5.04 -19.38
N GLY A 111 23.43 -5.95 -20.14
CA GLY A 111 24.16 -6.86 -21.03
C GLY A 111 24.89 -6.12 -22.16
N LYS A 112 25.85 -6.78 -22.79
CA LYS A 112 26.64 -6.20 -23.91
C LYS A 112 25.73 -5.66 -25.02
N GLY A 113 24.66 -6.40 -25.40
CA GLY A 113 23.71 -5.97 -26.43
C GLY A 113 22.94 -4.70 -26.06
N ALA A 114 22.54 -4.56 -24.80
CA ALA A 114 21.86 -3.36 -24.32
C ALA A 114 22.80 -2.14 -24.34
N ARG A 115 24.05 -2.32 -23.93
CA ARG A 115 25.07 -1.26 -24.00
C ARG A 115 25.32 -0.83 -25.45
N GLN A 116 25.44 -1.79 -26.36
CA GLN A 116 25.69 -1.51 -27.77
C GLN A 116 24.52 -0.74 -28.40
N ARG A 117 23.27 -1.18 -28.16
CA ARG A 117 22.06 -0.44 -28.60
C ARG A 117 22.02 0.98 -28.07
N ARG A 118 22.40 1.20 -26.82
CA ARG A 118 22.47 2.53 -26.21
C ARG A 118 23.53 3.41 -26.90
N LEU A 119 24.71 2.88 -27.17
CA LEU A 119 25.78 3.57 -27.86
C LEU A 119 25.42 3.90 -29.29
N ASP A 120 24.81 2.96 -30.02
CA ASP A 120 24.35 3.16 -31.38
C ASP A 120 23.25 4.25 -31.45
N GLY A 121 22.32 4.25 -30.52
CA GLY A 121 21.29 5.30 -30.40
C GLY A 121 21.88 6.67 -30.10
N LYS A 122 22.93 6.73 -29.28
CA LYS A 122 23.64 7.96 -28.96
C LYS A 122 24.40 8.48 -30.19
N ALA A 123 25.07 7.60 -30.92
CA ALA A 123 25.80 7.94 -32.15
C ALA A 123 24.85 8.49 -33.25
N ARG A 124 23.70 7.84 -33.46
CA ARG A 124 22.66 8.32 -34.41
C ARG A 124 22.19 9.72 -34.05
N ARG A 125 21.87 9.98 -32.79
CA ARG A 125 21.44 11.30 -32.34
C ARG A 125 22.52 12.36 -32.53
N ALA A 126 23.77 12.03 -32.28
CA ALA A 126 24.91 12.92 -32.52
C ALA A 126 25.05 13.27 -34.01
N THR A 127 24.94 12.30 -34.92
CA THR A 127 24.98 12.51 -36.37
C THR A 127 23.84 13.42 -36.84
N ILE A 128 22.62 13.18 -36.38
CA ILE A 128 21.46 14.03 -36.70
C ILE A 128 21.69 15.48 -36.22
N LYS A 129 22.24 15.63 -35.03
CA LYS A 129 22.53 16.94 -34.45
C LYS A 129 23.58 17.71 -35.21
N GLN A 130 24.64 17.03 -35.65
CA GLN A 130 25.69 17.61 -36.52
C GLN A 130 25.13 18.01 -37.89
N GLY A 131 24.27 17.21 -38.48
CA GLY A 131 23.61 17.54 -39.74
C GLY A 131 22.73 18.80 -39.66
N ARG A 132 22.11 19.05 -38.52
CA ARG A 132 21.30 20.25 -38.29
C ARG A 132 22.17 21.50 -38.18
N SER A 133 23.33 21.44 -37.51
CA SER A 133 24.21 22.58 -37.37
C SER A 133 24.87 22.95 -38.70
N LYS A 134 25.21 21.99 -39.55
CA LYS A 134 25.77 22.26 -40.88
C LYS A 134 24.81 22.97 -41.84
N ARG A 135 23.50 22.82 -41.66
CA ARG A 135 22.48 23.48 -42.47
C ARG A 135 22.37 25.00 -42.22
N PHE A 136 22.85 25.48 -41.09
CA PHE A 136 22.79 26.88 -40.73
C PHE A 136 24.03 27.66 -41.14
N ASP A 137 25.11 26.99 -41.49
CA ASP A 137 26.42 27.64 -41.87
C ASP A 137 26.60 27.82 -43.39
N ASP A 138 25.63 27.31 -44.18
CA ASP A 138 25.60 27.57 -45.63
C ASP A 138 24.82 28.88 -45.93
#